data_b50a74ec9c7073e668e9f2c2db7a2419
#
_entry.id   b50a74ec9c7073e668e9f2c2db7a2419
#
_cell.length_a   1.000
_cell.length_b   1.000
_cell.length_c   1.000
_cell.angle_alpha   90.00
_cell.angle_beta   90.00
_cell.angle_gamma   90.00
#
_symmetry.space_group_name_H-M   'P 1'
#
loop_
_entity.id
_entity.type
_entity.pdbx_description
1 polymer ?
#
loop_
_entity_poly.entity_id
_entity_poly.type
_entity_poly.pdbx_seq_one_letter_code
_entity_poly.pdbx_strand_id
1 'polypeptide(L)'
;HVITAHEQGAAHAADGYARATGKVGVVLATSGPGATNLVTGIATAYLDSIPMVAITGNVPNSLIGRDSFQEVDITGITMPITKHNFFVKRIEDLADTVRTAFQIAKSGRPGPVLVDIPKDVQNAMYEYTPAPVVEPNPVPPVEESLLDEAAAMIEAAKRPYLYIGGGAITDDAGAEVETLADKIDAPIGCTMMGLSAVPNSNPRFLGMEGMHGHYASSISQNEADLIITAGCRFSDRGTGNTQKYARNAKIIHIDIDASELHKNIPADLGLTGSMKEILSKLCQKVQQQQHPEWMARIEELKAYTAKLEAQ
;
A
#
# COMPACT_ATOMS: atom_id res chain seq x y z
N HIS A 1 -7.82 -21.60 13.24
CA HIS A 1 -6.40 -21.25 13.34
C HIS A 1 -5.53 -22.31 12.67
N VAL A 2 -4.33 -21.90 12.26
CA VAL A 2 -3.33 -22.78 11.66
C VAL A 2 -2.06 -22.69 12.53
N ILE A 3 -1.48 -23.84 12.86
CA ILE A 3 -0.24 -23.93 13.60
C ILE A 3 0.90 -24.16 12.59
N THR A 4 1.96 -23.35 12.68
CA THR A 4 3.14 -23.46 11.86
C THR A 4 4.33 -24.02 12.66
N ALA A 5 5.30 -24.60 11.98
CA ALA A 5 6.52 -25.09 12.62
C ALA A 5 7.50 -23.95 13.01
N HIS A 6 7.34 -22.76 12.42
CA HIS A 6 8.16 -21.58 12.68
C HIS A 6 7.32 -20.32 12.60
N GLU A 7 7.52 -19.38 13.53
CA GLU A 7 6.68 -18.18 13.64
C GLU A 7 6.82 -17.24 12.44
N GLN A 8 7.97 -17.21 11.79
CA GLN A 8 8.13 -16.47 10.53
C GLN A 8 7.15 -16.98 9.46
N GLY A 9 6.96 -18.29 9.38
CA GLY A 9 5.95 -18.87 8.48
C GLY A 9 4.53 -18.47 8.85
N ALA A 10 4.21 -18.34 10.15
CA ALA A 10 2.92 -17.83 10.61
C ALA A 10 2.70 -16.36 10.20
N ALA A 11 3.74 -15.51 10.36
CA ALA A 11 3.67 -14.10 9.97
C ALA A 11 3.45 -13.95 8.45
N HIS A 12 4.18 -14.70 7.62
CA HIS A 12 3.96 -14.70 6.17
C HIS A 12 2.61 -15.30 5.76
N ALA A 13 2.08 -16.28 6.49
CA ALA A 13 0.73 -16.79 6.25
C ALA A 13 -0.34 -15.72 6.56
N ALA A 14 -0.17 -14.95 7.65
CA ALA A 14 -1.06 -13.84 7.98
C ALA A 14 -0.97 -12.72 6.94
N ASP A 15 0.24 -12.38 6.45
CA ASP A 15 0.46 -11.44 5.37
C ASP A 15 -0.24 -11.91 4.07
N GLY A 16 -0.03 -13.15 3.66
CA GLY A 16 -0.69 -13.74 2.48
C GLY A 16 -2.21 -13.78 2.61
N TYR A 17 -2.74 -14.08 3.79
CA TYR A 17 -4.17 -14.03 4.06
C TYR A 17 -4.73 -12.62 3.86
N ALA A 18 -4.05 -11.60 4.39
CA ALA A 18 -4.49 -10.22 4.25
C ALA A 18 -4.50 -9.77 2.78
N ARG A 19 -3.47 -10.12 2.01
CA ARG A 19 -3.38 -9.83 0.56
C ARG A 19 -4.50 -10.48 -0.23
N ALA A 20 -4.80 -11.75 0.06
CA ALA A 20 -5.79 -12.53 -0.69
C ALA A 20 -7.24 -12.18 -0.36
N THR A 21 -7.50 -11.66 0.85
CA THR A 21 -8.87 -11.46 1.33
C THR A 21 -9.27 -10.02 1.59
N GLY A 22 -8.31 -9.08 1.60
CA GLY A 22 -8.53 -7.70 2.03
C GLY A 22 -8.82 -7.54 3.54
N LYS A 23 -8.71 -8.63 4.33
CA LYS A 23 -8.95 -8.63 5.77
C LYS A 23 -7.64 -8.49 6.53
N VAL A 24 -7.73 -8.13 7.82
CA VAL A 24 -6.54 -8.08 8.68
C VAL A 24 -6.00 -9.49 8.94
N GLY A 25 -4.74 -9.71 8.63
CA GLY A 25 -4.02 -10.92 9.03
C GLY A 25 -3.74 -10.92 10.53
N VAL A 26 -3.88 -12.07 11.18
CA VAL A 26 -3.60 -12.19 12.62
C VAL A 26 -2.55 -13.27 12.84
N VAL A 27 -1.54 -12.96 13.63
CA VAL A 27 -0.50 -13.90 14.01
C VAL A 27 -0.27 -13.85 15.53
N LEU A 28 -0.09 -15.02 16.15
CA LEU A 28 0.24 -15.13 17.56
C LEU A 28 1.57 -15.86 17.73
N ALA A 29 2.40 -15.37 18.66
CA ALA A 29 3.65 -16.01 19.04
C ALA A 29 3.90 -15.90 20.54
N THR A 30 4.70 -16.82 21.07
CA THR A 30 5.17 -16.73 22.45
C THR A 30 6.21 -15.62 22.63
N SER A 31 6.58 -15.33 23.86
CA SER A 31 7.63 -14.35 24.21
C SER A 31 9.02 -14.73 23.68
N GLY A 32 9.95 -13.79 23.74
CA GLY A 32 11.34 -14.01 23.40
C GLY A 32 11.56 -14.44 21.96
N PRO A 33 12.15 -15.62 21.71
CA PRO A 33 12.47 -16.07 20.35
C PRO A 33 11.25 -16.23 19.47
N GLY A 34 10.09 -16.58 20.00
CA GLY A 34 8.85 -16.66 19.22
C GLY A 34 8.42 -15.29 18.69
N ALA A 35 8.47 -14.26 19.55
CA ALA A 35 8.15 -12.90 19.17
C ALA A 35 9.18 -12.34 18.14
N THR A 36 10.49 -12.55 18.36
CA THR A 36 11.53 -12.07 17.45
C THR A 36 11.49 -12.77 16.08
N ASN A 37 11.04 -14.02 16.00
CA ASN A 37 10.84 -14.73 14.73
C ASN A 37 9.74 -14.13 13.85
N LEU A 38 8.85 -13.27 14.38
CA LEU A 38 7.85 -12.55 13.60
C LEU A 38 8.41 -11.35 12.83
N VAL A 39 9.59 -10.82 13.22
CA VAL A 39 10.13 -9.52 12.76
C VAL A 39 10.20 -9.44 11.24
N THR A 40 10.71 -10.45 10.56
CA THR A 40 10.81 -10.46 9.09
C THR A 40 9.42 -10.34 8.44
N GLY A 41 8.44 -11.11 8.91
CA GLY A 41 7.08 -11.05 8.36
C GLY A 41 6.38 -9.73 8.65
N ILE A 42 6.56 -9.16 9.85
CA ILE A 42 6.04 -7.84 10.20
C ILE A 42 6.66 -6.75 9.32
N ALA A 43 8.00 -6.80 9.10
CA ALA A 43 8.69 -5.85 8.23
C ALA A 43 8.21 -5.94 6.77
N THR A 44 7.97 -7.15 6.27
CA THR A 44 7.39 -7.37 4.93
C THR A 44 6.01 -6.74 4.81
N ALA A 45 5.13 -7.00 5.78
CA ALA A 45 3.79 -6.40 5.83
C ALA A 45 3.84 -4.87 5.91
N TYR A 46 4.75 -4.32 6.70
CA TYR A 46 4.94 -2.86 6.83
C TYR A 46 5.37 -2.22 5.52
N LEU A 47 6.38 -2.79 4.86
CA LEU A 47 6.90 -2.26 3.59
C LEU A 47 5.85 -2.28 2.48
N ASP A 48 4.97 -3.28 2.46
CA ASP A 48 3.94 -3.40 1.43
C ASP A 48 2.57 -2.87 1.87
N SER A 49 2.49 -2.24 3.05
CA SER A 49 1.25 -1.65 3.57
C SER A 49 0.13 -2.68 3.77
N ILE A 50 0.46 -3.86 4.31
CA ILE A 50 -0.47 -4.96 4.53
C ILE A 50 -1.00 -4.90 5.97
N PRO A 51 -2.33 -4.88 6.19
CA PRO A 51 -2.90 -4.82 7.53
C PRO A 51 -2.69 -6.15 8.28
N MET A 52 -2.00 -6.08 9.42
CA MET A 52 -1.70 -7.22 10.27
C MET A 52 -1.82 -6.84 11.74
N VAL A 53 -2.33 -7.74 12.58
CA VAL A 53 -2.24 -7.65 14.04
C VAL A 53 -1.37 -8.81 14.52
N ALA A 54 -0.19 -8.49 15.04
CA ALA A 54 0.72 -9.44 15.67
C ALA A 54 0.51 -9.41 17.19
N ILE A 55 0.16 -10.56 17.77
CA ILE A 55 -0.05 -10.72 19.20
C ILE A 55 1.10 -11.54 19.76
N THR A 56 1.83 -10.97 20.71
CA THR A 56 2.96 -11.63 21.38
C THR A 56 2.68 -11.84 22.86
N GLY A 57 3.23 -12.90 23.41
CA GLY A 57 3.31 -13.09 24.85
C GLY A 57 4.53 -12.38 25.41
N ASN A 58 4.48 -12.08 26.71
CA ASN A 58 5.64 -11.60 27.46
C ASN A 58 5.66 -12.23 28.88
N VAL A 59 6.78 -12.06 29.57
CA VAL A 59 6.91 -12.44 30.99
C VAL A 59 5.91 -11.65 31.85
N PRO A 60 5.55 -12.11 33.06
CA PRO A 60 4.69 -11.34 33.94
C PRO A 60 5.20 -9.92 34.20
N ASN A 61 4.29 -8.95 34.37
CA ASN A 61 4.63 -7.55 34.60
C ASN A 61 5.70 -7.36 35.72
N SER A 62 5.65 -8.17 36.76
CA SER A 62 6.60 -8.11 37.88
C SER A 62 8.05 -8.53 37.53
N LEU A 63 8.24 -9.18 36.39
CA LEU A 63 9.54 -9.67 35.91
C LEU A 63 10.13 -8.85 34.77
N ILE A 64 9.39 -7.90 34.23
CA ILE A 64 9.85 -7.01 33.15
C ILE A 64 11.08 -6.20 33.61
N GLY A 65 12.12 -6.17 32.78
CA GLY A 65 13.39 -5.48 33.06
C GLY A 65 14.30 -6.22 34.02
N ARG A 66 14.13 -7.54 34.19
CA ARG A 66 14.91 -8.37 35.09
C ARG A 66 15.71 -9.49 34.40
N ASP A 67 15.90 -9.39 33.12
CA ASP A 67 16.56 -10.42 32.28
C ASP A 67 15.95 -11.82 32.48
N SER A 68 14.62 -11.87 32.53
CA SER A 68 13.86 -13.08 32.77
C SER A 68 13.93 -14.03 31.58
N PHE A 69 13.68 -15.32 31.79
CA PHE A 69 13.70 -16.31 30.70
C PHE A 69 12.74 -15.95 29.57
N GLN A 70 13.27 -15.84 28.36
CA GLN A 70 12.54 -15.42 27.14
C GLN A 70 11.91 -14.01 27.23
N GLU A 71 12.45 -13.14 28.07
CA GLU A 71 12.10 -11.73 28.05
C GLU A 71 12.79 -11.05 26.87
N VAL A 72 12.05 -10.23 26.12
CA VAL A 72 12.58 -9.36 25.08
C VAL A 72 11.67 -8.13 24.93
N ASP A 73 12.26 -6.97 24.69
CA ASP A 73 11.50 -5.77 24.34
C ASP A 73 11.08 -5.82 22.86
N ILE A 74 10.05 -6.62 22.61
CA ILE A 74 9.53 -6.77 21.23
C ILE A 74 8.87 -5.48 20.72
N THR A 75 8.34 -4.65 21.61
CA THR A 75 7.76 -3.36 21.22
C THR A 75 8.84 -2.41 20.71
N GLY A 76 9.98 -2.34 21.37
CA GLY A 76 11.15 -1.57 20.92
C GLY A 76 11.72 -2.11 19.60
N ILE A 77 11.85 -3.43 19.46
CA ILE A 77 12.36 -4.06 18.24
C ILE A 77 11.46 -3.79 17.03
N THR A 78 10.14 -3.81 17.21
CA THR A 78 9.18 -3.68 16.09
C THR A 78 8.71 -2.25 15.85
N MET A 79 9.10 -1.29 16.69
CA MET A 79 8.71 0.12 16.57
C MET A 79 8.93 0.70 15.14
N PRO A 80 10.07 0.50 14.47
CA PRO A 80 10.30 1.04 13.12
C PRO A 80 9.59 0.31 11.99
N ILE A 81 8.98 -0.83 12.26
CA ILE A 81 8.33 -1.70 11.27
C ILE A 81 6.84 -1.96 11.56
N THR A 82 6.23 -1.14 12.39
CA THR A 82 4.80 -1.20 12.72
C THR A 82 4.18 0.19 12.69
N LYS A 83 2.87 0.26 12.50
CA LYS A 83 2.12 1.51 12.64
C LYS A 83 1.99 1.91 14.11
N HIS A 84 1.83 0.93 14.98
CA HIS A 84 1.72 1.12 16.43
C HIS A 84 2.08 -0.16 17.19
N ASN A 85 2.54 0.01 18.43
CA ASN A 85 2.80 -1.07 19.37
C ASN A 85 2.03 -0.83 20.66
N PHE A 86 1.40 -1.86 21.18
CA PHE A 86 0.75 -1.84 22.46
C PHE A 86 1.48 -2.81 23.42
N PHE A 87 1.72 -2.36 24.65
CA PHE A 87 2.07 -3.20 25.77
C PHE A 87 0.91 -3.19 26.78
N VAL A 88 0.21 -4.32 26.93
CA VAL A 88 -1.03 -4.41 27.72
C VAL A 88 -0.70 -4.72 29.17
N LYS A 89 -0.79 -3.75 30.07
CA LYS A 89 -0.42 -3.91 31.48
C LYS A 89 -1.55 -4.48 32.35
N ARG A 90 -2.80 -4.37 31.94
CA ARG A 90 -3.97 -4.73 32.72
C ARG A 90 -4.99 -5.44 31.86
N ILE A 91 -5.69 -6.43 32.46
CA ILE A 91 -6.72 -7.21 31.73
C ILE A 91 -7.90 -6.34 31.26
N GLU A 92 -8.23 -5.29 32.01
CA GLU A 92 -9.33 -4.38 31.68
C GLU A 92 -9.10 -3.65 30.35
N ASP A 93 -7.85 -3.40 30.00
CA ASP A 93 -7.47 -2.68 28.80
C ASP A 93 -7.38 -3.58 27.56
N LEU A 94 -7.32 -4.93 27.74
CA LEU A 94 -6.99 -5.88 26.67
C LEU A 94 -7.99 -5.83 25.50
N ALA A 95 -9.27 -5.86 25.80
CA ALA A 95 -10.30 -5.94 24.76
C ALA A 95 -10.34 -4.67 23.90
N ASP A 96 -10.21 -3.50 24.52
CA ASP A 96 -10.18 -2.21 23.81
C ASP A 96 -8.88 -2.02 23.03
N THR A 97 -7.76 -2.47 23.59
CA THR A 97 -6.48 -2.47 22.89
C THR A 97 -6.53 -3.31 21.61
N VAL A 98 -7.09 -4.52 21.67
CA VAL A 98 -7.22 -5.38 20.50
C VAL A 98 -8.12 -4.73 19.45
N ARG A 99 -9.28 -4.17 19.83
CA ARG A 99 -10.16 -3.43 18.90
C ARG A 99 -9.45 -2.27 18.22
N THR A 100 -8.71 -1.48 19.02
CA THR A 100 -7.92 -0.34 18.52
C THR A 100 -6.80 -0.80 17.60
N ALA A 101 -6.14 -1.91 17.89
CA ALA A 101 -5.12 -2.47 17.01
C ALA A 101 -5.66 -2.81 15.62
N PHE A 102 -6.84 -3.42 15.54
CA PHE A 102 -7.51 -3.69 14.26
C PHE A 102 -7.92 -2.41 13.52
N GLN A 103 -8.41 -1.41 14.25
CA GLN A 103 -8.73 -0.10 13.67
C GLN A 103 -7.50 0.56 13.08
N ILE A 104 -6.40 0.65 13.83
CA ILE A 104 -5.15 1.26 13.38
C ILE A 104 -4.58 0.51 12.17
N ALA A 105 -4.59 -0.83 12.19
CA ALA A 105 -4.07 -1.64 11.10
C ALA A 105 -4.75 -1.33 9.76
N LYS A 106 -6.04 -0.98 9.77
CA LYS A 106 -6.84 -0.67 8.57
C LYS A 106 -6.88 0.82 8.21
N SER A 107 -6.71 1.73 9.18
CA SER A 107 -6.92 3.17 8.97
C SER A 107 -5.84 3.80 8.10
N GLY A 108 -6.22 4.70 7.19
CA GLY A 108 -5.31 5.38 6.28
C GLY A 108 -4.50 4.37 5.45
N ARG A 109 -3.18 4.58 5.35
CA ARG A 109 -2.29 3.56 4.78
C ARG A 109 -2.28 2.34 5.70
N PRO A 110 -2.70 1.16 5.25
CA PRO A 110 -2.72 -0.04 6.10
C PRO A 110 -1.31 -0.46 6.54
N GLY A 111 -1.26 -1.27 7.60
CA GLY A 111 0.03 -1.79 8.06
C GLY A 111 -0.08 -2.59 9.36
N PRO A 112 1.03 -3.20 9.81
CA PRO A 112 1.04 -4.05 10.98
C PRO A 112 0.96 -3.24 12.29
N VAL A 113 0.31 -3.84 13.28
CA VAL A 113 0.25 -3.39 14.67
C VAL A 113 0.62 -4.55 15.58
N LEU A 114 1.45 -4.29 16.58
CA LEU A 114 1.83 -5.30 17.57
C LEU A 114 1.08 -5.08 18.89
N VAL A 115 0.63 -6.16 19.49
CA VAL A 115 0.01 -6.19 20.83
C VAL A 115 0.76 -7.19 21.69
N ASP A 116 1.56 -6.68 22.63
CA ASP A 116 2.35 -7.50 23.55
C ASP A 116 1.62 -7.66 24.88
N ILE A 117 1.41 -8.92 25.31
CA ILE A 117 0.54 -9.25 26.44
C ILE A 117 1.31 -10.06 27.47
N PRO A 118 1.61 -9.48 28.67
CA PRO A 118 2.25 -10.20 29.76
C PRO A 118 1.45 -11.40 30.25
N LYS A 119 2.16 -12.42 30.76
CA LYS A 119 1.56 -13.70 31.18
C LYS A 119 0.53 -13.55 32.30
N ASP A 120 0.73 -12.66 33.25
CA ASP A 120 -0.22 -12.37 34.32
C ASP A 120 -1.53 -11.77 33.78
N VAL A 121 -1.47 -10.92 32.76
CA VAL A 121 -2.64 -10.38 32.06
C VAL A 121 -3.37 -11.50 31.31
N GLN A 122 -2.64 -12.41 30.62
CA GLN A 122 -3.25 -13.55 29.92
C GLN A 122 -3.98 -14.52 30.85
N ASN A 123 -3.52 -14.64 32.09
CA ASN A 123 -4.09 -15.55 33.11
C ASN A 123 -5.17 -14.89 33.98
N ALA A 124 -5.32 -13.57 33.89
CA ALA A 124 -6.29 -12.85 34.71
C ALA A 124 -7.73 -13.17 34.31
N MET A 125 -8.61 -13.21 35.29
CA MET A 125 -10.05 -13.35 35.09
C MET A 125 -10.70 -11.98 35.04
N TYR A 126 -11.52 -11.75 34.03
CA TYR A 126 -12.20 -10.48 33.83
C TYR A 126 -13.64 -10.71 33.33
N GLU A 127 -14.58 -9.94 33.83
CA GLU A 127 -15.96 -9.95 33.36
C GLU A 127 -16.07 -9.12 32.08
N TYR A 128 -16.07 -9.82 30.94
CA TYR A 128 -16.07 -9.18 29.62
C TYR A 128 -17.46 -8.78 29.17
N THR A 129 -17.65 -7.51 28.86
CA THR A 129 -18.84 -7.00 28.17
C THR A 129 -18.53 -6.81 26.69
N PRO A 130 -19.26 -7.48 25.76
CA PRO A 130 -19.06 -7.27 24.33
C PRO A 130 -19.31 -5.82 23.93
N ALA A 131 -18.40 -5.27 23.10
CA ALA A 131 -18.52 -3.96 22.51
C ALA A 131 -18.46 -4.04 20.98
N PRO A 132 -19.03 -3.06 20.24
CA PRO A 132 -18.97 -3.04 18.79
C PRO A 132 -17.53 -3.03 18.26
N VAL A 133 -17.36 -3.48 17.01
CA VAL A 133 -16.10 -3.31 16.26
C VAL A 133 -15.87 -1.81 16.06
N VAL A 134 -14.63 -1.37 16.21
CA VAL A 134 -14.26 0.01 15.92
C VAL A 134 -13.91 0.11 14.43
N GLU A 135 -14.65 0.93 13.72
CA GLU A 135 -14.42 1.15 12.30
C GLU A 135 -13.14 1.95 12.05
N PRO A 136 -12.48 1.78 10.88
CA PRO A 136 -11.34 2.59 10.48
C PRO A 136 -11.69 4.08 10.48
N ASN A 137 -10.70 4.94 10.74
CA ASN A 137 -10.91 6.38 10.62
C ASN A 137 -11.24 6.72 9.17
N PRO A 138 -12.25 7.59 8.93
CA PRO A 138 -12.59 8.02 7.58
C PRO A 138 -11.41 8.78 6.94
N VAL A 139 -11.23 8.58 5.64
CA VAL A 139 -10.26 9.33 4.86
C VAL A 139 -10.85 10.71 4.57
N PRO A 140 -10.16 11.82 4.86
CA PRO A 140 -10.66 13.16 4.52
C PRO A 140 -10.84 13.31 3.01
N PRO A 141 -11.91 13.99 2.55
CA PRO A 141 -12.10 14.27 1.13
C PRO A 141 -11.00 15.22 0.62
N VAL A 142 -10.62 15.05 -0.64
CA VAL A 142 -9.70 15.98 -1.31
C VAL A 142 -10.38 17.31 -1.61
N GLU A 143 -9.62 18.40 -1.56
CA GLU A 143 -10.12 19.74 -1.88
C GLU A 143 -10.51 19.84 -3.36
N GLU A 144 -11.67 20.43 -3.66
CA GLU A 144 -12.16 20.57 -5.04
C GLU A 144 -11.23 21.41 -5.93
N SER A 145 -10.57 22.43 -5.36
CA SER A 145 -9.58 23.25 -6.07
C SER A 145 -8.40 22.43 -6.62
N LEU A 146 -7.92 21.44 -5.87
CA LEU A 146 -6.86 20.55 -6.31
C LEU A 146 -7.32 19.59 -7.41
N LEU A 147 -8.58 19.18 -7.37
CA LEU A 147 -9.19 18.37 -8.43
C LEU A 147 -9.36 19.19 -9.73
N ASP A 148 -9.71 20.47 -9.63
CA ASP A 148 -9.81 21.37 -10.77
C ASP A 148 -8.43 21.61 -11.41
N GLU A 149 -7.39 21.78 -10.59
CA GLU A 149 -6.01 21.90 -11.05
C GLU A 149 -5.54 20.61 -11.74
N ALA A 150 -5.81 19.45 -11.14
CA ALA A 150 -5.51 18.16 -11.75
C ALA A 150 -6.21 17.98 -13.10
N ALA A 151 -7.49 18.30 -13.18
CA ALA A 151 -8.25 18.24 -14.43
C ALA A 151 -7.67 19.15 -15.51
N ALA A 152 -7.29 20.38 -15.18
CA ALA A 152 -6.64 21.29 -16.11
C ALA A 152 -5.28 20.78 -16.60
N MET A 153 -4.48 20.15 -15.73
CA MET A 153 -3.22 19.52 -16.12
C MET A 153 -3.46 18.34 -17.09
N ILE A 154 -4.48 17.52 -16.81
CA ILE A 154 -4.86 16.39 -17.66
C ILE A 154 -5.32 16.88 -19.03
N GLU A 155 -6.17 17.92 -19.08
CA GLU A 155 -6.68 18.46 -20.35
C GLU A 155 -5.59 19.12 -21.22
N ALA A 156 -4.51 19.59 -20.60
CA ALA A 156 -3.36 20.17 -21.32
C ALA A 156 -2.38 19.13 -21.86
N ALA A 157 -2.44 17.89 -21.38
CA ALA A 157 -1.50 16.84 -21.76
C ALA A 157 -1.73 16.36 -23.20
N LYS A 158 -0.64 15.98 -23.87
CA LYS A 158 -0.66 15.35 -25.20
C LYS A 158 -0.25 13.88 -25.17
N ARG A 159 0.50 13.49 -24.15
CA ARG A 159 1.00 12.14 -23.94
C ARG A 159 0.81 11.74 -22.47
N PRO A 160 -0.46 11.65 -22.01
CA PRO A 160 -0.74 11.23 -20.64
C PRO A 160 -0.36 9.77 -20.42
N TYR A 161 0.07 9.44 -19.20
CA TYR A 161 0.42 8.09 -18.78
C TYR A 161 -0.10 7.85 -17.35
N LEU A 162 -0.81 6.75 -17.13
CA LEU A 162 -1.22 6.34 -15.80
C LEU A 162 -0.22 5.33 -15.23
N TYR A 163 0.28 5.63 -14.04
CA TYR A 163 1.18 4.75 -13.29
C TYR A 163 0.55 4.31 -11.98
N ILE A 164 0.18 3.03 -11.88
CA ILE A 164 -0.61 2.51 -10.76
C ILE A 164 0.22 1.61 -9.84
N GLY A 165 0.02 1.77 -8.55
CA GLY A 165 0.67 0.99 -7.50
C GLY A 165 -0.29 0.12 -6.69
N GLY A 166 0.25 -0.42 -5.59
CA GLY A 166 -0.51 -1.27 -4.66
C GLY A 166 -1.72 -0.58 -4.02
N GLY A 167 -1.68 0.76 -3.92
CA GLY A 167 -2.81 1.54 -3.43
C GLY A 167 -4.07 1.38 -4.30
N ALA A 168 -3.94 1.19 -5.62
CA ALA A 168 -5.07 0.95 -6.50
C ALA A 168 -5.82 -0.35 -6.18
N ILE A 169 -5.10 -1.38 -5.70
CA ILE A 169 -5.69 -2.64 -5.25
C ILE A 169 -6.31 -2.47 -3.86
N THR A 170 -5.58 -1.83 -2.94
CA THR A 170 -6.04 -1.66 -1.55
C THR A 170 -7.33 -0.85 -1.46
N ASP A 171 -7.50 0.14 -2.33
CA ASP A 171 -8.69 1.02 -2.39
C ASP A 171 -9.74 0.55 -3.42
N ASP A 172 -9.54 -0.63 -4.02
CA ASP A 172 -10.44 -1.21 -5.04
C ASP A 172 -10.78 -0.21 -6.15
N ALA A 173 -9.75 0.47 -6.68
CA ALA A 173 -9.88 1.57 -7.64
C ALA A 173 -9.63 1.16 -9.10
N GLY A 174 -9.57 -0.14 -9.40
CA GLY A 174 -9.23 -0.63 -10.74
C GLY A 174 -10.19 -0.14 -11.82
N ALA A 175 -11.49 -0.15 -11.56
CA ALA A 175 -12.51 0.31 -12.48
C ALA A 175 -12.40 1.82 -12.79
N GLU A 176 -12.07 2.63 -11.78
CA GLU A 176 -11.85 4.06 -11.93
C GLU A 176 -10.58 4.35 -12.73
N VAL A 177 -9.51 3.54 -12.56
CA VAL A 177 -8.28 3.61 -13.36
C VAL A 177 -8.62 3.35 -14.83
N GLU A 178 -9.33 2.26 -15.16
CA GLU A 178 -9.74 1.94 -16.53
C GLU A 178 -10.60 3.04 -17.13
N THR A 179 -11.59 3.53 -16.37
CA THR A 179 -12.50 4.61 -16.81
C THR A 179 -11.73 5.89 -17.12
N LEU A 180 -10.78 6.30 -16.25
CA LEU A 180 -9.98 7.48 -16.50
C LEU A 180 -9.06 7.29 -17.71
N ALA A 181 -8.38 6.14 -17.80
CA ALA A 181 -7.52 5.82 -18.95
C ALA A 181 -8.25 5.89 -20.29
N ASP A 182 -9.46 5.36 -20.34
CA ASP A 182 -10.31 5.44 -21.54
C ASP A 182 -10.74 6.86 -21.86
N LYS A 183 -11.07 7.63 -20.81
CA LYS A 183 -11.54 9.00 -20.98
C LYS A 183 -10.46 9.96 -21.48
N ILE A 184 -9.23 9.79 -21.01
CA ILE A 184 -8.10 10.65 -21.36
C ILE A 184 -7.16 10.03 -22.42
N ASP A 185 -7.56 8.91 -23.01
CA ASP A 185 -6.82 8.16 -24.04
C ASP A 185 -5.36 7.88 -23.65
N ALA A 186 -5.17 7.35 -22.43
CA ALA A 186 -3.86 7.11 -21.85
C ALA A 186 -3.53 5.62 -21.71
N PRO A 187 -2.27 5.20 -21.91
CA PRO A 187 -1.80 3.87 -21.52
C PRO A 187 -1.62 3.78 -20.00
N ILE A 188 -1.62 2.53 -19.52
CA ILE A 188 -1.52 2.20 -18.10
C ILE A 188 -0.27 1.34 -17.88
N GLY A 189 0.64 1.79 -17.03
CA GLY A 189 1.71 0.98 -16.47
C GLY A 189 1.54 0.78 -14.97
N CYS A 190 2.26 -0.15 -14.38
CA CYS A 190 2.11 -0.43 -12.97
C CYS A 190 3.44 -0.76 -12.27
N THR A 191 3.41 -0.66 -10.94
CA THR A 191 4.44 -1.27 -10.09
C THR A 191 4.19 -2.77 -9.94
N MET A 192 5.15 -3.52 -9.39
CA MET A 192 4.94 -4.92 -8.97
C MET A 192 3.67 -5.07 -8.12
N MET A 193 3.46 -4.17 -7.16
CA MET A 193 2.30 -4.19 -6.26
C MET A 193 0.99 -3.77 -6.93
N GLY A 194 1.05 -3.16 -8.12
CA GLY A 194 -0.12 -2.74 -8.89
C GLY A 194 -0.59 -3.75 -9.95
N LEU A 195 0.12 -4.87 -10.12
CA LEU A 195 -0.07 -5.82 -11.24
C LEU A 195 -1.49 -6.39 -11.37
N SER A 196 -2.29 -6.47 -10.36
CA SER A 196 -3.65 -7.02 -10.45
C SER A 196 -4.76 -5.98 -10.34
N ALA A 197 -4.41 -4.68 -10.35
CA ALA A 197 -5.41 -3.62 -10.27
C ALA A 197 -6.24 -3.48 -11.57
N VAL A 198 -5.64 -3.80 -12.71
CA VAL A 198 -6.28 -3.76 -14.03
C VAL A 198 -6.07 -5.11 -14.71
N PRO A 199 -7.06 -5.65 -15.44
CA PRO A 199 -6.91 -6.91 -16.18
C PRO A 199 -5.79 -6.83 -17.22
N ASN A 200 -4.98 -7.89 -17.33
CA ASN A 200 -3.93 -7.97 -18.36
C ASN A 200 -4.50 -7.95 -19.80
N SER A 201 -5.78 -8.24 -19.97
CA SER A 201 -6.48 -8.16 -21.27
C SER A 201 -6.88 -6.75 -21.66
N ASN A 202 -6.74 -5.75 -20.78
CA ASN A 202 -7.03 -4.36 -21.12
C ASN A 202 -6.05 -3.87 -22.18
N PRO A 203 -6.50 -3.37 -23.36
CA PRO A 203 -5.62 -2.98 -24.45
C PRO A 203 -4.67 -1.83 -24.11
N ARG A 204 -5.00 -1.02 -23.11
CA ARG A 204 -4.17 0.10 -22.62
C ARG A 204 -3.11 -0.33 -21.61
N PHE A 205 -3.22 -1.55 -21.07
CA PHE A 205 -2.29 -2.03 -20.04
C PHE A 205 -0.97 -2.49 -20.65
N LEU A 206 0.14 -1.89 -20.21
CA LEU A 206 1.49 -2.14 -20.70
C LEU A 206 2.31 -3.02 -19.75
N GLY A 207 1.72 -3.44 -18.63
CA GLY A 207 2.42 -4.22 -17.63
C GLY A 207 3.28 -3.38 -16.68
N MET A 208 4.22 -4.04 -16.02
CA MET A 208 5.08 -3.43 -15.02
C MET A 208 6.16 -2.54 -15.67
N GLU A 209 6.49 -1.42 -15.02
CA GLU A 209 7.65 -0.61 -15.37
C GLU A 209 8.82 -0.81 -14.40
N GLY A 210 9.98 -0.28 -14.78
CA GLY A 210 11.18 -0.31 -13.95
C GLY A 210 12.17 -1.43 -14.32
N MET A 211 13.05 -1.77 -13.38
CA MET A 211 14.20 -2.68 -13.60
C MET A 211 13.81 -4.05 -14.19
N HIS A 212 12.66 -4.57 -13.81
CA HIS A 212 12.13 -5.87 -14.27
C HIS A 212 10.84 -5.69 -15.08
N GLY A 213 10.61 -4.47 -15.58
CA GLY A 213 9.40 -4.12 -16.30
C GLY A 213 9.48 -4.38 -17.80
N HIS A 214 8.33 -4.24 -18.46
CA HIS A 214 8.24 -4.34 -19.92
C HIS A 214 8.81 -3.09 -20.58
N TYR A 215 9.45 -3.29 -21.72
CA TYR A 215 10.04 -2.21 -22.50
C TYR A 215 9.02 -1.13 -22.85
N ALA A 216 7.83 -1.53 -23.36
CA ALA A 216 6.77 -0.58 -23.72
C ALA A 216 6.35 0.30 -22.53
N SER A 217 6.17 -0.29 -21.34
CA SER A 217 5.77 0.46 -20.14
C SER A 217 6.83 1.50 -19.75
N SER A 218 8.10 1.09 -19.66
CA SER A 218 9.21 1.95 -19.26
C SER A 218 9.52 3.07 -20.26
N ILE A 219 9.42 2.80 -21.58
CA ILE A 219 9.63 3.83 -22.59
C ILE A 219 8.45 4.79 -22.66
N SER A 220 7.22 4.30 -22.56
CA SER A 220 6.03 5.16 -22.54
C SER A 220 6.07 6.15 -21.38
N GLN A 221 6.46 5.70 -20.20
CA GLN A 221 6.67 6.56 -19.04
C GLN A 221 7.70 7.68 -19.32
N ASN A 222 8.82 7.36 -19.97
CA ASN A 222 9.88 8.33 -20.30
C ASN A 222 9.47 9.31 -21.41
N GLU A 223 8.62 8.91 -22.35
CA GLU A 223 8.12 9.75 -23.45
C GLU A 223 6.87 10.56 -23.06
N ALA A 224 6.21 10.26 -21.95
CA ALA A 224 5.05 10.97 -21.43
C ALA A 224 5.35 12.45 -21.15
N ASP A 225 4.33 13.32 -21.29
CA ASP A 225 4.37 14.72 -20.85
C ASP A 225 3.57 14.98 -19.56
N LEU A 226 2.70 14.00 -19.19
CA LEU A 226 2.03 13.96 -17.90
C LEU A 226 2.00 12.52 -17.37
N ILE A 227 2.42 12.34 -16.12
CA ILE A 227 2.28 11.09 -15.38
C ILE A 227 1.27 11.30 -14.27
N ILE A 228 0.19 10.52 -14.29
CA ILE A 228 -0.78 10.46 -13.20
C ILE A 228 -0.46 9.20 -12.42
N THR A 229 0.10 9.35 -11.22
CA THR A 229 0.44 8.21 -10.39
C THR A 229 -0.56 8.03 -9.27
N ALA A 230 -0.98 6.79 -9.07
CA ALA A 230 -2.02 6.43 -8.13
C ALA A 230 -1.57 5.29 -7.21
N GLY A 231 -1.32 5.60 -5.92
CA GLY A 231 -0.88 4.66 -4.89
C GLY A 231 0.49 4.06 -5.13
N CYS A 232 1.41 4.85 -5.68
CA CYS A 232 2.78 4.47 -5.97
C CYS A 232 3.75 5.24 -5.08
N ARG A 233 4.73 4.55 -4.49
CA ARG A 233 5.75 5.17 -3.64
C ARG A 233 7.02 5.59 -4.38
N PHE A 234 7.06 5.45 -5.68
CA PHE A 234 8.25 5.72 -6.49
C PHE A 234 9.52 5.05 -5.94
N SER A 235 9.44 3.72 -5.71
CA SER A 235 10.59 2.96 -5.23
C SER A 235 11.73 2.95 -6.26
N ASP A 236 12.96 2.76 -5.78
CA ASP A 236 14.17 2.70 -6.59
C ASP A 236 14.11 1.67 -7.72
N ARG A 237 13.38 0.56 -7.53
CA ARG A 237 13.18 -0.48 -8.55
C ARG A 237 12.29 -0.03 -9.70
N GLY A 238 11.35 0.89 -9.45
CA GLY A 238 10.53 1.51 -10.50
C GLY A 238 11.22 2.71 -11.13
N THR A 239 11.79 3.61 -10.32
CA THR A 239 12.32 4.89 -10.79
C THR A 239 13.77 4.82 -11.30
N GLY A 240 14.55 3.87 -10.82
CA GLY A 240 15.99 3.85 -11.08
C GLY A 240 16.67 5.14 -10.61
N ASN A 241 17.35 5.83 -11.50
CA ASN A 241 17.97 7.11 -11.18
C ASN A 241 16.93 8.24 -11.16
N THR A 242 16.56 8.67 -9.96
CA THR A 242 15.55 9.71 -9.71
C THR A 242 15.85 11.05 -10.42
N GLN A 243 17.12 11.38 -10.65
CA GLN A 243 17.50 12.58 -11.40
C GLN A 243 17.19 12.49 -12.90
N LYS A 244 16.91 11.28 -13.40
CA LYS A 244 16.58 11.02 -14.81
C LYS A 244 15.11 10.64 -15.01
N TYR A 245 14.41 10.33 -13.93
CA TYR A 245 13.01 9.91 -13.97
C TYR A 245 12.12 11.07 -14.41
N ALA A 246 11.20 10.81 -15.33
CA ALA A 246 10.12 11.70 -15.76
C ALA A 246 10.56 13.15 -16.11
N ARG A 247 11.76 13.38 -16.67
CA ARG A 247 12.33 14.72 -16.92
C ARG A 247 11.46 15.62 -17.79
N ASN A 248 10.64 15.03 -18.63
CA ASN A 248 9.84 15.76 -19.61
C ASN A 248 8.34 15.78 -19.23
N ALA A 249 7.98 15.14 -18.12
CA ALA A 249 6.60 15.01 -17.69
C ALA A 249 6.34 15.86 -16.44
N LYS A 250 5.15 16.44 -16.36
CA LYS A 250 4.55 16.84 -15.09
C LYS A 250 4.03 15.61 -14.36
N ILE A 251 3.94 15.68 -13.03
CA ILE A 251 3.50 14.57 -12.19
C ILE A 251 2.35 15.00 -11.31
N ILE A 252 1.21 14.29 -11.45
CA ILE A 252 0.13 14.31 -10.47
C ILE A 252 0.31 13.06 -9.60
N HIS A 253 0.52 13.24 -8.29
CA HIS A 253 0.72 12.15 -7.35
C HIS A 253 -0.49 12.00 -6.42
N ILE A 254 -1.20 10.89 -6.54
CA ILE A 254 -2.36 10.54 -5.71
C ILE A 254 -1.93 9.45 -4.72
N ASP A 255 -2.02 9.73 -3.42
CA ASP A 255 -1.74 8.77 -2.37
C ASP A 255 -2.63 9.01 -1.14
N ILE A 256 -2.91 7.95 -0.38
CA ILE A 256 -3.64 8.07 0.90
C ILE A 256 -2.74 8.63 2.00
N ASP A 257 -1.42 8.50 1.86
CA ASP A 257 -0.42 8.94 2.82
C ASP A 257 0.30 10.18 2.32
N ALA A 258 0.00 11.33 2.90
CA ALA A 258 0.63 12.61 2.54
C ALA A 258 2.17 12.56 2.68
N SER A 259 2.73 11.68 3.49
CA SER A 259 4.18 11.55 3.68
C SER A 259 4.89 10.92 2.48
N GLU A 260 4.17 10.27 1.57
CA GLU A 260 4.71 9.73 0.33
C GLU A 260 4.82 10.79 -0.78
N LEU A 261 4.04 11.91 -0.67
CA LEU A 261 4.10 13.00 -1.64
C LEU A 261 5.47 13.69 -1.58
N HIS A 262 6.07 13.92 -2.74
CA HIS A 262 7.39 14.57 -2.92
C HIS A 262 8.58 13.85 -2.25
N LYS A 263 8.39 12.66 -1.69
CA LYS A 263 9.42 11.93 -0.94
C LYS A 263 10.58 11.46 -1.81
N ASN A 264 10.31 10.74 -2.87
CA ASN A 264 11.31 10.18 -3.77
C ASN A 264 11.39 10.94 -5.10
N ILE A 265 10.25 11.33 -5.63
CA ILE A 265 10.10 12.12 -6.87
C ILE A 265 9.26 13.36 -6.53
N PRO A 266 9.72 14.57 -6.85
CA PRO A 266 8.90 15.76 -6.72
C PRO A 266 7.68 15.67 -7.65
N ALA A 267 6.50 15.93 -7.13
CA ALA A 267 5.28 16.03 -7.91
C ALA A 267 4.95 17.50 -8.21
N ASP A 268 4.35 17.79 -9.35
CA ASP A 268 3.82 19.12 -9.65
C ASP A 268 2.53 19.37 -8.88
N LEU A 269 1.73 18.30 -8.67
CA LEU A 269 0.52 18.34 -7.89
C LEU A 269 0.39 17.08 -7.03
N GLY A 270 0.14 17.24 -5.72
CA GLY A 270 -0.12 16.15 -4.78
C GLY A 270 -1.57 16.13 -4.33
N LEU A 271 -2.22 14.98 -4.40
CA LEU A 271 -3.59 14.75 -3.96
C LEU A 271 -3.60 13.68 -2.87
N THR A 272 -3.98 14.06 -1.64
CA THR A 272 -4.10 13.11 -0.52
C THR A 272 -5.55 12.71 -0.33
N GLY A 273 -5.84 11.40 -0.35
CA GLY A 273 -7.20 10.89 -0.15
C GLY A 273 -7.42 9.49 -0.67
N SER A 274 -8.69 9.05 -0.67
CA SER A 274 -9.10 7.82 -1.34
C SER A 274 -8.87 7.95 -2.84
N MET A 275 -8.11 7.03 -3.37
CA MET A 275 -7.79 6.97 -4.79
C MET A 275 -9.03 6.73 -5.64
N LYS A 276 -9.88 5.81 -5.20
CA LYS A 276 -11.16 5.53 -5.84
C LYS A 276 -12.03 6.78 -5.95
N GLU A 277 -12.14 7.54 -4.85
CA GLU A 277 -12.92 8.79 -4.83
C GLU A 277 -12.29 9.87 -5.72
N ILE A 278 -10.97 10.07 -5.64
CA ILE A 278 -10.25 11.07 -6.44
C ILE A 278 -10.37 10.75 -7.94
N LEU A 279 -10.08 9.51 -8.35
CA LEU A 279 -10.18 9.11 -9.76
C LEU A 279 -11.62 9.22 -10.28
N SER A 280 -12.61 8.82 -9.48
CA SER A 280 -14.04 8.97 -9.81
C SER A 280 -14.42 10.44 -10.06
N LYS A 281 -13.97 11.36 -9.19
CA LYS A 281 -14.20 12.80 -9.35
C LYS A 281 -13.45 13.37 -10.56
N LEU A 282 -12.21 12.97 -10.80
CA LEU A 282 -11.47 13.37 -12.00
C LEU A 282 -12.17 12.90 -13.28
N CYS A 283 -12.69 11.68 -13.30
CA CYS A 283 -13.50 11.21 -14.43
C CYS A 283 -14.73 12.08 -14.70
N GLN A 284 -15.32 12.74 -13.70
CA GLN A 284 -16.45 13.65 -13.87
C GLN A 284 -16.01 15.03 -14.39
N LYS A 285 -14.81 15.48 -14.02
CA LYS A 285 -14.30 16.82 -14.34
C LYS A 285 -13.65 16.93 -15.71
N VAL A 286 -12.88 15.90 -16.14
CA VAL A 286 -12.17 15.94 -17.43
C VAL A 286 -13.09 15.64 -18.60
N GLN A 287 -12.81 16.23 -19.77
CA GLN A 287 -13.51 15.93 -21.00
C GLN A 287 -12.94 14.68 -21.67
N GLN A 288 -13.73 14.06 -22.59
CA GLN A 288 -13.22 12.97 -23.41
C GLN A 288 -12.12 13.47 -24.34
N GLN A 289 -10.97 12.80 -24.33
CA GLN A 289 -9.80 13.14 -25.14
C GLN A 289 -9.45 12.04 -26.13
N GLN A 290 -8.66 12.40 -27.13
CA GLN A 290 -8.07 11.46 -28.09
C GLN A 290 -6.63 11.91 -28.40
N HIS A 291 -5.71 10.96 -28.33
CA HIS A 291 -4.28 11.17 -28.57
C HIS A 291 -3.76 10.18 -29.64
N PRO A 292 -4.27 10.25 -30.90
CA PRO A 292 -4.00 9.22 -31.91
C PRO A 292 -2.52 9.00 -32.21
N GLU A 293 -1.71 10.05 -32.23
CA GLU A 293 -0.26 9.94 -32.44
C GLU A 293 0.43 9.24 -31.27
N TRP A 294 -0.01 9.57 -30.04
CA TRP A 294 0.49 8.93 -28.84
C TRP A 294 0.12 7.44 -28.80
N MET A 295 -1.13 7.11 -29.03
CA MET A 295 -1.59 5.72 -29.03
C MET A 295 -0.98 4.91 -30.19
N ALA A 296 -0.72 5.50 -31.35
CA ALA A 296 0.04 4.84 -32.41
C ALA A 296 1.48 4.51 -31.96
N ARG A 297 2.13 5.46 -31.25
CA ARG A 297 3.45 5.22 -30.65
C ARG A 297 3.43 4.09 -29.61
N ILE A 298 2.38 4.02 -28.79
CA ILE A 298 2.19 2.95 -27.80
C ILE A 298 2.10 1.58 -28.49
N GLU A 299 1.35 1.46 -29.59
CA GLU A 299 1.24 0.20 -30.34
C GLU A 299 2.57 -0.22 -30.98
N GLU A 300 3.38 0.72 -31.47
CA GLU A 300 4.75 0.43 -31.93
C GLU A 300 5.61 -0.16 -30.80
N LEU A 301 5.54 0.45 -29.59
CA LEU A 301 6.30 -0.01 -28.44
C LEU A 301 5.85 -1.41 -27.96
N LYS A 302 4.54 -1.68 -27.97
CA LYS A 302 3.99 -3.01 -27.67
C LYS A 302 4.48 -4.05 -28.67
N ALA A 303 4.43 -3.73 -29.95
CA ALA A 303 4.90 -4.64 -31.00
C ALA A 303 6.41 -4.92 -30.89
N TYR A 304 7.20 -3.91 -30.49
CA TYR A 304 8.63 -4.10 -30.25
C TYR A 304 8.90 -4.96 -28.98
N THR A 305 8.14 -4.72 -27.91
CA THR A 305 8.23 -5.53 -26.68
C THR A 305 7.95 -7.00 -26.97
N ALA A 306 6.88 -7.30 -27.71
CA ALA A 306 6.54 -8.68 -28.08
C ALA A 306 7.66 -9.37 -28.89
N LYS A 307 8.40 -8.62 -29.70
CA LYS A 307 9.57 -9.17 -30.43
C LYS A 307 10.74 -9.46 -29.50
N LEU A 308 10.99 -8.63 -28.49
CA LEU A 308 12.04 -8.84 -27.50
C LEU A 308 11.76 -10.06 -26.61
N GLU A 309 10.51 -10.23 -26.20
CA GLU A 309 10.09 -11.34 -25.32
C GLU A 309 10.01 -12.69 -26.05
N ALA A 310 9.96 -12.69 -27.39
CA ALA A 310 9.98 -13.91 -28.21
C ALA A 310 11.40 -14.44 -28.49
N GLN A 311 12.45 -13.73 -28.12
CA GLN A 311 13.87 -14.11 -28.25
C GLN A 311 14.37 -14.82 -26.99
#